data_2477ddcf2765e850f9fb53eaceee86e8
#
_entry.id   2477ddcf2765e850f9fb53eaceee86e8
#
_cell.length_a   1.000
_cell.length_b   1.000
_cell.length_c   1.000
_cell.angle_alpha   90.00
_cell.angle_beta   90.00
_cell.angle_gamma   90.00
#
_symmetry.space_group_name_H-M   'P 1'
#
loop_
_entity.id
_entity.type
_entity.pdbx_description
1 polymer ?
#
loop_
_entity_poly.entity_id
_entity_poly.type
_entity_poly.pdbx_seq_one_letter_code
_entity_poly.pdbx_strand_id
1 'polypeptide(L)'
;MNFKNIVIVGLGSIGLRHLRIAREIFPESRIAVLRHKETNEIPEGADEVFFNLNHAIQFQPKIAIICSPASTHIEISRALVKQGIHILIEKPISNE
;
A
#
# COMPACT_ATOMS: atom_id res chain seq x y z
N MET A 1 15.26 7.73 8.47
CA MET A 1 14.07 7.21 9.14
C MET A 1 13.66 5.90 8.51
N ASN A 2 13.46 4.88 9.33
CA ASN A 2 13.08 3.57 8.82
C ASN A 2 11.68 3.23 9.26
N PHE A 3 10.84 2.86 8.30
CA PHE A 3 9.54 2.32 8.61
C PHE A 3 9.67 0.82 8.69
N LYS A 4 9.19 0.24 9.78
CA LYS A 4 9.28 -1.20 9.94
C LYS A 4 8.38 -1.91 8.95
N ASN A 5 7.12 -1.47 8.86
CA ASN A 5 6.15 -2.07 7.97
C ASN A 5 5.52 -0.99 7.09
N ILE A 6 5.40 -1.30 5.81
CA ILE A 6 4.83 -0.40 4.83
C ILE A 6 3.79 -1.17 4.05
N VAL A 7 2.63 -0.55 3.79
CA VAL A 7 1.63 -1.17 2.93
C VAL A 7 1.37 -0.27 1.73
N ILE A 8 1.29 -0.88 0.56
CA ILE A 8 0.95 -0.17 -0.67
C ILE A 8 -0.44 -0.62 -1.06
N VAL A 9 -1.37 0.33 -1.18
CA VAL A 9 -2.77 0.04 -1.47
C VAL A 9 -2.99 0.25 -2.96
N GLY A 10 -3.34 -0.84 -3.65
CA GLY A 10 -3.53 -0.80 -5.09
C GLY A 10 -2.24 -1.13 -5.81
N LEU A 11 -2.34 -1.95 -6.85
CA LEU A 11 -1.14 -2.38 -7.55
C LEU A 11 -1.32 -2.27 -9.04
N GLY A 12 -1.64 -1.07 -9.51
CA GLY A 12 -1.54 -0.76 -10.92
C GLY A 12 -0.12 -0.29 -11.22
N SER A 13 0.07 0.38 -12.33
CA SER A 13 1.41 0.81 -12.71
C SER A 13 2.03 1.76 -11.68
N ILE A 14 1.21 2.63 -11.09
CA ILE A 14 1.71 3.54 -10.08
C ILE A 14 2.06 2.80 -8.79
N GLY A 15 1.23 1.83 -8.41
CA GLY A 15 1.53 1.03 -7.23
C GLY A 15 2.80 0.24 -7.40
N LEU A 16 3.02 -0.35 -8.57
CA LEU A 16 4.26 -1.07 -8.84
C LEU A 16 5.47 -0.15 -8.75
N ARG A 17 5.33 1.07 -9.26
CA ARG A 17 6.42 2.04 -9.18
C ARG A 17 6.75 2.35 -7.74
N HIS A 18 5.74 2.60 -6.93
CA HIS A 18 5.98 2.92 -5.50
C HIS A 18 6.55 1.73 -4.75
N LEU A 19 6.12 0.53 -5.11
CA LEU A 19 6.67 -0.67 -4.50
C LEU A 19 8.18 -0.76 -4.77
N ARG A 20 8.56 -0.52 -6.01
CA ARG A 20 9.96 -0.58 -6.40
C ARG A 20 10.79 0.47 -5.67
N ILE A 21 10.24 1.69 -5.61
CA ILE A 21 10.93 2.79 -4.95
C ILE A 21 11.05 2.52 -3.44
N ALA A 22 9.96 2.05 -2.83
CA ALA A 22 9.97 1.77 -1.40
C ALA A 22 10.99 0.69 -1.06
N ARG A 23 11.08 -0.34 -1.89
CA ARG A 23 12.05 -1.39 -1.64
C ARG A 23 13.48 -0.87 -1.76
N GLU A 24 13.72 0.05 -2.69
CA GLU A 24 15.03 0.63 -2.84
C GLU A 24 15.41 1.50 -1.65
N ILE A 25 14.46 2.30 -1.18
CA ILE A 25 14.75 3.24 -0.10
C ILE A 25 14.79 2.54 1.25
N PHE A 26 13.92 1.55 1.44
CA PHE A 26 13.80 0.85 2.72
C PHE A 26 14.01 -0.64 2.52
N PRO A 27 15.26 -1.03 2.25
CA PRO A 27 15.52 -2.43 1.87
C PRO A 27 15.20 -3.43 2.98
N GLU A 28 15.16 -3.01 4.22
CA GLU A 28 14.92 -3.93 5.32
C GLU A 28 13.51 -3.85 5.87
N SER A 29 12.68 -2.99 5.32
CA SER A 29 11.30 -2.91 5.78
C SER A 29 10.49 -4.07 5.24
N ARG A 30 9.46 -4.46 5.97
CA ARG A 30 8.49 -5.41 5.43
C ARG A 30 7.48 -4.60 4.63
N ILE A 31 7.27 -5.00 3.41
CA ILE A 31 6.37 -4.28 2.51
C ILE A 31 5.27 -5.22 2.06
N ALA A 32 4.03 -4.83 2.29
CA ALA A 32 2.87 -5.60 1.86
C ALA A 32 2.09 -4.79 0.83
N VAL A 33 1.35 -5.50 0.00
CA VAL A 33 0.50 -4.87 -1.00
C VAL A 33 -0.94 -5.29 -0.72
N LEU A 34 -1.85 -4.33 -0.74
CA LEU A 34 -3.28 -4.60 -0.60
C LEU A 34 -3.91 -4.48 -1.98
N ARG A 35 -4.47 -5.59 -2.45
CA ARG A 35 -5.11 -5.68 -3.76
C ARG A 35 -6.52 -6.18 -3.59
N HIS A 36 -7.40 -5.86 -4.55
CA HIS A 36 -8.72 -6.45 -4.49
C HIS A 36 -8.88 -7.64 -5.42
N LYS A 37 -7.91 -7.95 -6.23
CA LYS A 37 -8.02 -9.11 -7.10
C LYS A 37 -7.10 -10.18 -6.57
N GLU A 38 -7.65 -11.32 -6.21
CA GLU A 38 -6.86 -12.39 -5.65
C GLU A 38 -5.94 -12.99 -6.69
N THR A 39 -4.74 -13.31 -6.26
CA THR A 39 -3.75 -13.91 -7.11
C THR A 39 -2.78 -14.66 -6.22
N ASN A 40 -2.13 -15.68 -6.77
CA ASN A 40 -1.11 -16.40 -6.02
C ASN A 40 0.25 -15.76 -6.14
N GLU A 41 0.36 -14.69 -6.91
CA GLU A 41 1.65 -14.09 -7.15
C GLU A 41 1.94 -12.99 -6.17
N ILE A 42 3.16 -12.96 -5.67
CA ILE A 42 3.63 -11.86 -4.84
C ILE A 42 4.55 -11.03 -5.74
N PRO A 43 4.24 -9.76 -5.94
CA PRO A 43 5.07 -8.93 -6.81
C PRO A 43 6.49 -8.82 -6.29
N GLU A 44 7.42 -8.68 -7.20
CA GLU A 44 8.81 -8.50 -6.82
C GLU A 44 8.95 -7.25 -5.97
N GLY A 45 9.64 -7.39 -4.84
CA GLY A 45 9.84 -6.30 -3.91
C GLY A 45 8.89 -6.33 -2.73
N ALA A 46 7.79 -7.07 -2.83
CA ALA A 46 6.83 -7.19 -1.73
C ALA A 46 7.11 -8.45 -0.94
N ASP A 47 6.80 -8.39 0.34
CA ASP A 47 6.91 -9.56 1.20
C ASP A 47 5.58 -10.28 1.34
N GLU A 48 4.47 -9.56 1.27
CA GLU A 48 3.16 -10.15 1.47
C GLU A 48 2.15 -9.45 0.59
N VAL A 49 1.05 -10.15 0.31
CA VAL A 49 -0.09 -9.57 -0.41
C VAL A 49 -1.32 -9.84 0.43
N PHE A 50 -2.11 -8.80 0.64
CA PHE A 50 -3.39 -8.92 1.33
C PHE A 50 -4.52 -8.57 0.38
N PHE A 51 -5.69 -9.12 0.65
CA PHE A 51 -6.85 -8.91 -0.21
C PHE A 51 -8.01 -8.28 0.54
N ASN A 52 -7.84 -8.00 1.83
CA ASN A 52 -8.83 -7.24 2.56
C ASN A 52 -8.14 -6.29 3.51
N LEU A 53 -8.87 -5.22 3.84
CA LEU A 53 -8.31 -4.14 4.62
C LEU A 53 -7.96 -4.57 6.05
N ASN A 54 -8.74 -5.49 6.62
CA ASN A 54 -8.46 -5.93 7.99
C ASN A 54 -7.10 -6.58 8.10
N HIS A 55 -6.73 -7.39 7.12
CA HIS A 55 -5.41 -8.02 7.14
C HIS A 55 -4.31 -6.97 7.03
N ALA A 56 -4.54 -5.95 6.21
CA ALA A 56 -3.56 -4.88 6.08
C ALA A 56 -3.40 -4.13 7.41
N ILE A 57 -4.48 -3.92 8.13
CA ILE A 57 -4.42 -3.26 9.42
C ILE A 57 -3.69 -4.13 10.44
N GLN A 58 -3.94 -5.43 10.43
CA GLN A 58 -3.27 -6.35 11.34
C GLN A 58 -1.77 -6.43 11.09
N PHE A 59 -1.35 -6.10 9.90
CA PHE A 59 0.07 -6.03 9.56
C PHE A 59 0.77 -4.89 10.31
N GLN A 60 0.00 -3.95 10.85
CA GLN A 60 0.48 -2.82 11.64
C GLN A 60 1.48 -1.97 10.86
N PRO A 61 1.10 -1.50 9.67
CA PRO A 61 1.99 -0.65 8.92
C PRO A 61 2.15 0.71 9.59
N LYS A 62 3.33 1.29 9.46
CA LYS A 62 3.53 2.66 9.91
C LYS A 62 3.10 3.66 8.86
N ILE A 63 3.17 3.28 7.61
CA ILE A 63 2.76 4.16 6.52
C ILE A 63 2.06 3.33 5.46
N ALA A 64 1.02 3.92 4.88
CA ALA A 64 0.30 3.33 3.76
C ALA A 64 0.39 4.28 2.58
N ILE A 65 0.81 3.76 1.45
CA ILE A 65 0.87 4.55 0.21
C ILE A 65 -0.35 4.16 -0.61
N ILE A 66 -1.26 5.13 -0.80
CA ILE A 66 -2.55 4.87 -1.43
C ILE A 66 -2.42 5.16 -2.92
N CYS A 67 -2.46 4.09 -3.72
CA CYS A 67 -2.35 4.18 -5.17
C CYS A 67 -3.60 3.67 -5.87
N SER A 68 -4.65 3.39 -5.12
CA SER A 68 -5.90 2.88 -5.70
C SER A 68 -6.67 4.03 -6.34
N PRO A 69 -7.70 3.71 -7.13
CA PRO A 69 -8.52 4.77 -7.73
C PRO A 69 -9.12 5.71 -6.70
N ALA A 70 -9.29 6.95 -7.10
CA ALA A 70 -9.78 7.98 -6.18
C ALA A 70 -11.11 7.60 -5.54
N SER A 71 -11.93 6.84 -6.23
CA SER A 71 -13.23 6.47 -5.70
C SER A 71 -13.15 5.66 -4.41
N THR A 72 -12.01 5.01 -4.15
CA THR A 72 -11.86 4.19 -2.96
C THR A 72 -10.96 4.83 -1.93
N HIS A 73 -10.35 5.98 -2.24
CA HIS A 73 -9.37 6.60 -1.35
C HIS A 73 -9.95 6.96 0.02
N ILE A 74 -11.15 7.52 0.01
CA ILE A 74 -11.69 8.11 1.24
C ILE A 74 -11.95 7.05 2.29
N GLU A 75 -12.61 5.95 1.89
CA GLU A 75 -12.94 4.90 2.84
C GLU A 75 -11.69 4.24 3.40
N ILE A 76 -10.76 3.90 2.51
CA ILE A 76 -9.54 3.23 2.92
C ILE A 76 -8.71 4.15 3.80
N SER A 77 -8.55 5.40 3.37
CA SER A 77 -7.75 6.35 4.13
C SER A 77 -8.33 6.59 5.52
N ARG A 78 -9.65 6.71 5.61
CA ARG A 78 -10.30 6.93 6.91
C ARG A 78 -10.04 5.77 7.85
N ALA A 79 -10.16 4.54 7.34
CA ALA A 79 -9.94 3.37 8.17
C ALA A 79 -8.49 3.29 8.65
N LEU A 80 -7.55 3.61 7.78
CA LEU A 80 -6.14 3.55 8.15
C LEU A 80 -5.76 4.64 9.14
N VAL A 81 -6.27 5.84 8.93
CA VAL A 81 -5.96 6.94 9.84
C VAL A 81 -6.52 6.65 11.23
N LYS A 82 -7.68 6.02 11.32
CA LYS A 82 -8.23 5.66 12.61
C LYS A 82 -7.32 4.73 13.40
N GLN A 83 -6.49 3.98 12.71
CA GLN A 83 -5.55 3.06 13.36
C GLN A 83 -4.20 3.71 13.61
N GLY A 84 -4.09 5.01 13.38
CA GLY A 84 -2.83 5.70 13.62
C GLY A 84 -1.80 5.50 12.53
N ILE A 85 -2.23 5.05 11.35
CA ILE A 85 -1.32 4.80 10.25
C ILE A 85 -1.17 6.08 9.44
N HIS A 86 0.06 6.48 9.17
CA HIS A 86 0.31 7.63 8.30
C HIS A 86 0.00 7.25 6.87
N ILE A 87 -0.60 8.15 6.12
CA ILE A 87 -0.95 7.85 4.74
C ILE A 87 -0.30 8.85 3.80
N LEU A 88 0.10 8.35 2.65
CA LEU A 88 0.55 9.15 1.53
C LEU A 88 -0.37 8.80 0.37
N ILE A 89 -1.11 9.77 -0.14
CA ILE A 89 -2.04 9.53 -1.23
C ILE A 89 -1.40 10.00 -2.52
N GLU A 90 -1.25 9.08 -3.45
CA GLU A 90 -0.74 9.42 -4.75
C GLU A 90 -1.87 10.03 -5.57
N LYS A 91 -1.62 11.13 -6.21
CA LYS A 91 -2.64 11.75 -7.04
C LYS A 91 -2.99 10.82 -8.17
N PRO A 92 -4.28 10.70 -8.47
CA PRO A 92 -4.65 9.92 -9.63
C PRO A 92 -4.08 10.60 -10.86
N ILE A 93 -3.59 9.81 -11.75
CA ILE A 93 -3.21 10.31 -13.03
C ILE A 93 -4.46 10.76 -13.68
N SER A 94 -4.44 11.96 -14.06
CA SER A 94 -5.60 12.55 -14.64
C SER A 94 -5.99 11.77 -15.85
N ASN A 95 -7.16 11.39 -15.86
CA ASN A 95 -7.61 10.75 -16.91
C ASN A 95 -8.53 11.51 -17.51
N GLU A 96 -8.39 12.32 -17.35
CA GLU A 96 -9.14 13.04 -17.85
C GLU A 96 -8.94 13.37 -18.55
#